data_2acb9ac51a9ce80141f1d69d0cabc780
#
_entry.id   2acb9ac51a9ce80141f1d69d0cabc780
#
_cell.length_a   1.000
_cell.length_b   1.000
_cell.length_c   1.000
_cell.angle_alpha   90.00
_cell.angle_beta   90.00
_cell.angle_gamma   90.00
#
_symmetry.space_group_name_H-M   'P 1'
#
loop_
_entity.id
_entity.type
_entity.pdbx_description
1 polymer ?
#
loop_
_entity_poly.entity_id
_entity_poly.type
_entity_poly.pdbx_seq_one_letter_code
_entity_poly.pdbx_strand_id
1 'polypeptide(L)'
;ENIKLKILNASHSAIAYIGHLLGYVYVHEAINDDLCYKFISNFLDREVIPTLSHKNGFDIEAYKNKVLKRFKNSFIEDKLLRIAMDGSLKLPIRIIETLKINKKNTDYINLIITAWLIFIEDRLVLDTTALQDPNNELFLDFYKENKDNYFLKILDLTKIFNIEENKKKNLKTIVSNNISYVKKNSLRHLMNDIINQ
;
A
#
# COMPACT_ATOMS: atom_id res chain seq x y z
N GLU A 1 -19.95 4.14 -4.84
CA GLU A 1 -18.68 4.89 -4.71
C GLU A 1 -17.75 4.25 -3.66
N ASN A 2 -18.23 3.97 -2.43
CA ASN A 2 -17.40 3.40 -1.37
C ASN A 2 -16.75 2.05 -1.75
N ILE A 3 -17.51 1.14 -2.38
CA ILE A 3 -16.98 -0.18 -2.81
C ILE A 3 -15.87 0.00 -3.86
N LYS A 4 -16.07 0.90 -4.85
CA LYS A 4 -15.04 1.22 -5.84
C LYS A 4 -13.77 1.77 -5.19
N LEU A 5 -13.93 2.68 -4.22
CA LEU A 5 -12.82 3.28 -3.50
C LEU A 5 -12.00 2.23 -2.73
N LYS A 6 -12.68 1.33 -2.03
CA LYS A 6 -12.08 0.32 -1.17
C LYS A 6 -11.54 -0.90 -1.93
N ILE A 7 -12.16 -1.31 -3.03
CA ILE A 7 -11.68 -2.47 -3.82
C ILE A 7 -10.75 -2.03 -4.93
N LEU A 8 -11.22 -1.20 -5.88
CA LEU A 8 -10.42 -0.83 -7.04
C LEU A 8 -9.26 0.11 -6.68
N ASN A 9 -9.55 1.21 -5.97
CA ASN A 9 -8.53 2.23 -5.74
C ASN A 9 -7.52 1.82 -4.66
N ALA A 10 -7.93 1.05 -3.65
CA ALA A 10 -7.00 0.53 -2.64
C ALA A 10 -6.06 -0.51 -3.25
N SER A 11 -6.58 -1.46 -4.05
CA SER A 11 -5.72 -2.43 -4.74
C SER A 11 -4.79 -1.79 -5.76
N HIS A 12 -5.23 -0.74 -6.47
CA HIS A 12 -4.34 0.07 -7.32
C HIS A 12 -3.16 0.68 -6.53
N SER A 13 -3.43 1.28 -5.36
CA SER A 13 -2.35 1.83 -4.53
C SER A 13 -1.42 0.73 -4.02
N ALA A 14 -1.97 -0.39 -3.56
CA ALA A 14 -1.18 -1.52 -3.08
C ALA A 14 -0.26 -2.08 -4.18
N ILE A 15 -0.80 -2.37 -5.37
CA ILE A 15 -0.01 -2.92 -6.47
C ILE A 15 1.01 -1.92 -7.02
N ALA A 16 0.72 -0.60 -6.95
CA ALA A 16 1.63 0.43 -7.43
C ALA A 16 2.94 0.44 -6.62
N TYR A 17 2.86 0.42 -5.29
CA TYR A 17 4.04 0.43 -4.44
C TYR A 17 4.76 -0.91 -4.43
N ILE A 18 4.04 -2.02 -4.22
CA ILE A 18 4.62 -3.36 -4.19
C ILE A 18 5.21 -3.72 -5.54
N GLY A 19 4.47 -3.54 -6.64
CA GLY A 19 4.92 -3.87 -7.99
C GLY A 19 6.15 -3.06 -8.41
N HIS A 20 6.20 -1.76 -8.08
CA HIS A 20 7.37 -0.93 -8.35
C HIS A 20 8.60 -1.46 -7.61
N LEU A 21 8.49 -1.75 -6.31
CA LEU A 21 9.61 -2.28 -5.51
C LEU A 21 10.06 -3.69 -5.94
N LEU A 22 9.20 -4.44 -6.62
CA LEU A 22 9.54 -5.73 -7.23
C LEU A 22 10.13 -5.60 -8.65
N GLY A 23 10.25 -4.36 -9.17
CA GLY A 23 10.89 -4.07 -10.46
C GLY A 23 9.94 -4.09 -11.66
N TYR A 24 8.64 -4.16 -11.46
CA TYR A 24 7.65 -4.07 -12.54
C TYR A 24 7.41 -2.61 -12.97
N VAL A 25 6.99 -2.43 -14.21
CA VAL A 25 6.67 -1.11 -14.79
C VAL A 25 5.16 -0.91 -14.90
N TYR A 26 4.43 -1.95 -15.27
CA TYR A 26 2.99 -1.90 -15.52
C TYR A 26 2.19 -2.73 -14.51
N VAL A 27 0.93 -2.33 -14.30
CA VAL A 27 -0.01 -3.04 -13.42
C VAL A 27 -0.19 -4.50 -13.85
N HIS A 28 -0.34 -4.73 -15.18
CA HIS A 28 -0.56 -6.08 -15.68
C HIS A 28 0.64 -7.00 -15.49
N GLU A 29 1.85 -6.48 -15.49
CA GLU A 29 3.05 -7.28 -15.17
C GLU A 29 3.03 -7.70 -13.71
N ALA A 30 2.84 -6.73 -12.80
CA ALA A 30 2.81 -6.99 -11.38
C ALA A 30 1.69 -7.96 -10.97
N ILE A 31 0.48 -7.82 -11.51
CA ILE A 31 -0.65 -8.70 -11.12
C ILE A 31 -0.58 -10.09 -11.78
N ASN A 32 0.23 -10.28 -12.83
CA ASN A 32 0.49 -11.58 -13.41
C ASN A 32 1.58 -12.37 -12.66
N ASP A 33 2.31 -11.73 -11.74
CA ASP A 33 3.13 -12.41 -10.75
C ASP A 33 2.23 -13.09 -9.71
N ASP A 34 2.38 -14.40 -9.53
CA ASP A 34 1.50 -15.19 -8.65
C ASP A 34 1.54 -14.73 -7.19
N LEU A 35 2.70 -14.27 -6.71
CA LEU A 35 2.85 -13.76 -5.36
C LEU A 35 2.12 -12.43 -5.18
N CYS A 36 2.27 -11.51 -6.13
CA CYS A 36 1.52 -10.25 -6.13
C CYS A 36 0.01 -10.50 -6.21
N TYR A 37 -0.43 -11.38 -7.11
CA TYR A 37 -1.83 -11.74 -7.24
C TYR A 37 -2.42 -12.26 -5.94
N LYS A 38 -1.75 -13.25 -5.32
CA LYS A 38 -2.19 -13.82 -4.04
C LYS A 38 -2.22 -12.77 -2.94
N PHE A 39 -1.19 -11.93 -2.88
CA PHE A 39 -1.13 -10.86 -1.87
C PHE A 39 -2.30 -9.87 -2.02
N ILE A 40 -2.56 -9.37 -3.23
CA ILE A 40 -3.64 -8.40 -3.48
C ILE A 40 -5.02 -9.05 -3.27
N SER A 41 -5.22 -10.29 -3.72
CA SER A 41 -6.48 -11.02 -3.47
C SER A 41 -6.73 -11.20 -1.97
N ASN A 42 -5.73 -11.68 -1.22
CA ASN A 42 -5.84 -11.89 0.22
C ASN A 42 -6.03 -10.57 0.99
N PHE A 43 -5.35 -9.49 0.61
CA PHE A 43 -5.58 -8.15 1.14
C PHE A 43 -7.06 -7.76 1.04
N LEU A 44 -7.64 -7.94 -0.15
CA LEU A 44 -9.06 -7.63 -0.36
C LEU A 44 -9.97 -8.53 0.47
N ASP A 45 -9.72 -9.84 0.49
CA ASP A 45 -10.58 -10.82 1.16
C ASP A 45 -10.51 -10.74 2.69
N ARG A 46 -9.30 -10.58 3.23
CA ARG A 46 -9.09 -10.65 4.68
C ARG A 46 -9.24 -9.32 5.39
N GLU A 47 -8.88 -8.19 4.72
CA GLU A 47 -8.79 -6.89 5.39
C GLU A 47 -9.72 -5.82 4.83
N VAL A 48 -10.11 -5.88 3.55
CA VAL A 48 -10.97 -4.86 2.93
C VAL A 48 -12.44 -5.27 2.96
N ILE A 49 -12.78 -6.40 2.34
CA ILE A 49 -14.18 -6.85 2.18
C ILE A 49 -14.92 -6.97 3.51
N PRO A 50 -14.30 -7.50 4.60
CA PRO A 50 -14.96 -7.56 5.89
C PRO A 50 -15.34 -6.21 6.50
N THR A 51 -14.77 -5.11 6.00
CA THR A 51 -15.07 -3.74 6.46
C THR A 51 -16.16 -3.05 5.64
N LEU A 52 -16.60 -3.69 4.55
CA LEU A 52 -17.64 -3.12 3.71
C LEU A 52 -19.03 -3.46 4.26
N SER A 53 -19.90 -2.46 4.35
CA SER A 53 -21.30 -2.70 4.62
C SER A 53 -21.94 -3.44 3.44
N HIS A 54 -22.62 -4.54 3.73
CA HIS A 54 -23.37 -5.31 2.73
C HIS A 54 -24.51 -4.44 2.20
N LYS A 55 -24.40 -3.97 0.98
CA LYS A 55 -25.54 -3.39 0.28
C LYS A 55 -26.34 -4.52 -0.35
N ASN A 56 -27.59 -4.66 0.03
CA ASN A 56 -28.50 -5.65 -0.53
C ASN A 56 -28.43 -5.62 -2.07
N GLY A 57 -28.08 -6.77 -2.68
CA GLY A 57 -28.07 -6.96 -4.13
C GLY A 57 -26.75 -6.63 -4.86
N PHE A 58 -25.68 -6.15 -4.17
CA PHE A 58 -24.39 -5.94 -4.83
C PHE A 58 -23.44 -7.11 -4.55
N ASP A 59 -23.04 -7.82 -5.61
CA ASP A 59 -22.08 -8.91 -5.54
C ASP A 59 -20.64 -8.37 -5.46
N ILE A 60 -20.14 -8.27 -4.23
CA ILE A 60 -18.79 -7.73 -3.93
C ILE A 60 -17.72 -8.67 -4.49
N GLU A 61 -17.92 -9.99 -4.42
CA GLU A 61 -16.96 -10.98 -4.91
C GLU A 61 -16.84 -10.92 -6.44
N ALA A 62 -17.97 -10.88 -7.15
CA ALA A 62 -17.95 -10.70 -8.60
C ALA A 62 -17.27 -9.38 -9.00
N TYR A 63 -17.46 -8.30 -8.23
CA TYR A 63 -16.80 -7.02 -8.48
C TYR A 63 -15.28 -7.11 -8.25
N LYS A 64 -14.82 -7.73 -7.16
CA LYS A 64 -13.41 -8.00 -6.91
C LYS A 64 -12.78 -8.75 -8.08
N ASN A 65 -13.41 -9.85 -8.50
CA ASN A 65 -12.91 -10.67 -9.60
C ASN A 65 -12.84 -9.89 -10.92
N LYS A 66 -13.81 -9.04 -11.20
CA LYS A 66 -13.79 -8.14 -12.36
C LYS A 66 -12.63 -7.14 -12.30
N VAL A 67 -12.35 -6.58 -11.13
CA VAL A 67 -11.22 -5.66 -10.93
C VAL A 67 -9.89 -6.37 -11.16
N LEU A 68 -9.67 -7.53 -10.55
CA LEU A 68 -8.43 -8.30 -10.70
C LEU A 68 -8.23 -8.78 -12.15
N LYS A 69 -9.30 -9.20 -12.83
CA LYS A 69 -9.27 -9.54 -14.27
C LYS A 69 -8.89 -8.33 -15.13
N ARG A 70 -9.43 -7.15 -14.81
CA ARG A 70 -9.08 -5.90 -15.51
C ARG A 70 -7.60 -5.56 -15.37
N PHE A 71 -7.02 -5.75 -14.17
CA PHE A 71 -5.60 -5.50 -13.92
C PHE A 71 -4.69 -6.40 -14.76
N LYS A 72 -5.11 -7.63 -15.05
CA LYS A 72 -4.36 -8.58 -15.90
C LYS A 72 -4.34 -8.21 -17.39
N ASN A 73 -5.17 -7.25 -17.82
CA ASN A 73 -5.28 -6.89 -19.22
C ASN A 73 -4.06 -6.08 -19.68
N SER A 74 -3.20 -6.71 -20.48
CA SER A 74 -1.99 -6.11 -21.05
C SER A 74 -2.22 -4.99 -22.06
N PHE A 75 -3.43 -4.89 -22.63
CA PHE A 75 -3.79 -3.74 -23.47
C PHE A 75 -3.98 -2.44 -22.69
N ILE A 76 -4.09 -2.54 -21.36
CA ILE A 76 -4.16 -1.37 -20.48
C ILE A 76 -2.76 -1.15 -19.91
N GLU A 77 -2.02 -0.25 -20.53
CA GLU A 77 -0.66 0.09 -20.12
C GLU A 77 -0.66 1.10 -18.95
N ASP A 78 -1.27 0.72 -17.82
CA ASP A 78 -1.26 1.53 -16.61
C ASP A 78 0.11 1.42 -15.91
N LYS A 79 0.89 2.52 -15.97
CA LYS A 79 2.21 2.59 -15.32
C LYS A 79 2.07 2.69 -13.80
N LEU A 80 2.81 1.84 -13.07
CA LEU A 80 2.81 1.83 -11.60
C LEU A 80 3.21 3.19 -11.03
N LEU A 81 4.22 3.85 -11.58
CA LEU A 81 4.66 5.19 -11.13
C LEU A 81 3.55 6.24 -11.25
N ARG A 82 2.75 6.21 -12.34
CA ARG A 82 1.61 7.12 -12.50
C ARG A 82 0.54 6.90 -11.41
N ILE A 83 0.31 5.65 -11.04
CA ILE A 83 -0.66 5.31 -10.00
C ILE A 83 -0.13 5.67 -8.60
N ALA A 84 1.19 5.55 -8.40
CA ALA A 84 1.87 5.83 -7.14
C ALA A 84 1.93 7.32 -6.77
N MET A 85 1.70 8.23 -7.75
CA MET A 85 1.66 9.68 -7.49
C MET A 85 0.64 10.04 -6.41
N ASP A 86 0.89 11.15 -5.70
CA ASP A 86 -0.01 11.71 -4.67
C ASP A 86 -0.34 10.72 -3.55
N GLY A 87 0.61 9.89 -3.17
CA GLY A 87 0.42 8.86 -2.15
C GLY A 87 -0.10 9.42 -0.83
N SER A 88 0.44 10.55 -0.40
CA SER A 88 0.02 11.22 0.84
C SER A 88 -1.44 11.70 0.85
N LEU A 89 -2.03 11.95 -0.33
CA LEU A 89 -3.45 12.29 -0.47
C LEU A 89 -4.33 11.04 -0.67
N LYS A 90 -3.79 10.00 -1.31
CA LYS A 90 -4.55 8.80 -1.66
C LYS A 90 -4.64 7.79 -0.52
N LEU A 91 -3.54 7.57 0.22
CA LEU A 91 -3.50 6.58 1.31
C LEU A 91 -4.55 6.82 2.40
N PRO A 92 -4.76 8.06 2.89
CA PRO A 92 -5.75 8.30 3.93
C PRO A 92 -7.10 7.67 3.60
N ILE A 93 -7.59 7.89 2.37
CA ILE A 93 -8.92 7.47 1.95
C ILE A 93 -8.96 6.00 1.52
N ARG A 94 -7.89 5.50 0.87
CA ARG A 94 -7.86 4.17 0.26
C ARG A 94 -7.48 3.07 1.24
N ILE A 95 -6.53 3.35 2.15
CA ILE A 95 -5.89 2.37 3.03
C ILE A 95 -6.17 2.67 4.50
N ILE A 96 -5.90 3.90 4.97
CA ILE A 96 -5.96 4.23 6.39
C ILE A 96 -7.38 4.16 6.95
N GLU A 97 -8.40 4.55 6.17
CA GLU A 97 -9.80 4.37 6.59
C GLU A 97 -10.16 2.88 6.82
N THR A 98 -9.57 1.96 6.05
CA THR A 98 -9.75 0.53 6.29
C THR A 98 -9.01 0.07 7.54
N LEU A 99 -7.79 0.57 7.77
CA LEU A 99 -7.03 0.32 9.01
C LEU A 99 -7.78 0.80 10.26
N LYS A 100 -8.44 1.97 10.21
CA LYS A 100 -9.21 2.52 11.34
C LYS A 100 -10.30 1.57 11.82
N ILE A 101 -11.09 1.07 10.90
CA ILE A 101 -12.28 0.26 11.21
C ILE A 101 -11.98 -1.23 11.38
N ASN A 102 -10.84 -1.70 10.88
CA ASN A 102 -10.45 -3.09 11.02
C ASN A 102 -10.06 -3.39 12.48
N LYS A 103 -10.73 -4.41 13.06
CA LYS A 103 -10.48 -4.88 14.43
C LYS A 103 -9.63 -6.15 14.49
N LYS A 104 -9.32 -6.73 13.34
CA LYS A 104 -8.53 -7.97 13.20
C LYS A 104 -7.09 -7.64 12.84
N ASN A 105 -6.32 -8.69 12.55
CA ASN A 105 -4.99 -8.56 11.99
C ASN A 105 -5.00 -7.71 10.70
N THR A 106 -3.97 -6.86 10.53
CA THR A 106 -3.85 -5.90 9.42
C THR A 106 -2.48 -6.01 8.74
N ASP A 107 -1.95 -7.22 8.64
CA ASP A 107 -0.60 -7.47 8.12
C ASP A 107 -0.44 -7.04 6.66
N TYR A 108 -1.48 -7.23 5.84
CA TYR A 108 -1.47 -6.77 4.45
C TYR A 108 -1.44 -5.25 4.36
N ILE A 109 -2.29 -4.55 5.12
CA ILE A 109 -2.29 -3.07 5.19
C ILE A 109 -0.95 -2.56 5.71
N ASN A 110 -0.41 -3.17 6.76
CA ASN A 110 0.87 -2.79 7.34
C ASN A 110 2.01 -2.94 6.33
N LEU A 111 2.01 -4.02 5.52
CA LEU A 111 2.98 -4.18 4.45
C LEU A 111 2.79 -3.14 3.33
N ILE A 112 1.55 -2.82 2.96
CA ILE A 112 1.28 -1.80 1.93
C ILE A 112 1.81 -0.43 2.38
N ILE A 113 1.60 -0.07 3.65
CA ILE A 113 2.15 1.16 4.24
C ILE A 113 3.69 1.10 4.25
N THR A 114 4.27 -0.03 4.65
CA THR A 114 5.73 -0.25 4.60
C THR A 114 6.27 -0.06 3.18
N ALA A 115 5.63 -0.67 2.18
CA ALA A 115 6.02 -0.56 0.78
C ALA A 115 5.94 0.89 0.27
N TRP A 116 4.91 1.65 0.66
CA TRP A 116 4.81 3.07 0.32
C TRP A 116 5.96 3.88 0.93
N LEU A 117 6.34 3.63 2.18
CA LEU A 117 7.45 4.34 2.82
C LEU A 117 8.81 4.00 2.17
N ILE A 118 9.04 2.72 1.84
CA ILE A 118 10.24 2.32 1.09
C ILE A 118 10.23 2.95 -0.32
N PHE A 119 9.08 3.03 -0.98
CA PHE A 119 8.93 3.72 -2.27
C PHE A 119 9.31 5.20 -2.17
N ILE A 120 8.91 5.90 -1.09
CA ILE A 120 9.34 7.30 -0.85
C ILE A 120 10.87 7.36 -0.78
N GLU A 121 11.52 6.50 0.02
CA GLU A 121 12.98 6.44 0.14
C GLU A 121 13.65 6.22 -1.22
N ASP A 122 13.18 5.21 -1.97
CA ASP A 122 13.67 4.87 -3.30
C ASP A 122 13.63 6.08 -4.26
N ARG A 123 12.51 6.82 -4.26
CA ARG A 123 12.36 8.01 -5.11
C ARG A 123 13.23 9.17 -4.67
N LEU A 124 13.34 9.43 -3.36
CA LEU A 124 14.18 10.51 -2.82
C LEU A 124 15.68 10.25 -3.01
N VAL A 125 16.10 8.97 -2.95
CA VAL A 125 17.50 8.58 -3.19
C VAL A 125 17.86 8.70 -4.67
N LEU A 126 16.94 8.34 -5.57
CA LEU A 126 17.16 8.41 -7.01
C LEU A 126 17.32 9.86 -7.48
N ASP A 127 16.39 10.72 -7.11
CA ASP A 127 16.36 12.15 -7.41
C ASP A 127 15.38 12.84 -6.45
N THR A 128 15.80 13.90 -5.81
CA THR A 128 14.97 14.65 -4.84
C THR A 128 13.66 15.20 -5.44
N THR A 129 13.57 15.28 -6.76
CA THR A 129 12.37 15.71 -7.51
C THR A 129 11.58 14.54 -8.10
N ALA A 130 12.08 13.30 -7.96
CA ALA A 130 11.46 12.11 -8.56
C ALA A 130 10.17 11.67 -7.86
N LEU A 131 9.95 12.07 -6.61
CA LEU A 131 8.72 11.78 -5.87
C LEU A 131 7.63 12.80 -6.24
N GLN A 132 6.65 12.36 -7.02
CA GLN A 132 5.49 13.18 -7.39
C GLN A 132 4.42 13.09 -6.30
N ASP A 133 4.58 13.90 -5.25
CA ASP A 133 3.68 13.98 -4.10
C ASP A 133 3.67 15.42 -3.56
N PRO A 134 2.51 15.99 -3.16
CA PRO A 134 2.43 17.33 -2.60
C PRO A 134 3.27 17.55 -1.34
N ASN A 135 3.63 16.48 -0.64
CA ASN A 135 4.47 16.51 0.55
C ASN A 135 5.94 16.13 0.26
N ASN A 136 6.38 16.19 -1.01
CA ASN A 136 7.74 15.79 -1.39
C ASN A 136 8.82 16.54 -0.59
N GLU A 137 8.73 17.87 -0.50
CA GLU A 137 9.69 18.69 0.25
C GLU A 137 9.74 18.30 1.73
N LEU A 138 8.58 18.14 2.35
CA LEU A 138 8.48 17.72 3.75
C LEU A 138 9.10 16.32 3.99
N PHE A 139 8.85 15.38 3.09
CA PHE A 139 9.43 14.04 3.19
C PHE A 139 10.94 14.05 2.97
N LEU A 140 11.42 14.88 2.05
CA LEU A 140 12.85 15.11 1.82
C LEU A 140 13.53 15.68 3.06
N ASP A 141 12.92 16.64 3.74
CA ASP A 141 13.45 17.21 4.98
C ASP A 141 13.55 16.15 6.08
N PHE A 142 12.49 15.35 6.27
CA PHE A 142 12.54 14.23 7.24
C PHE A 142 13.62 13.21 6.90
N TYR A 143 13.80 12.90 5.62
CA TYR A 143 14.84 11.99 5.16
C TYR A 143 16.24 12.55 5.40
N LYS A 144 16.48 13.83 5.12
CA LYS A 144 17.77 14.50 5.39
C LYS A 144 18.12 14.56 6.87
N GLU A 145 17.13 14.79 7.74
CA GLU A 145 17.35 14.83 9.18
C GLU A 145 17.73 13.46 9.76
N ASN A 146 17.09 12.39 9.32
CA ASN A 146 17.36 11.03 9.80
C ASN A 146 16.98 9.98 8.76
N LYS A 147 17.95 9.56 7.96
CA LYS A 147 17.77 8.57 6.89
C LYS A 147 17.24 7.22 7.38
N ASP A 148 17.59 6.82 8.60
CA ASP A 148 17.20 5.51 9.12
C ASP A 148 15.77 5.49 9.70
N ASN A 149 15.25 6.64 10.13
CA ASN A 149 13.98 6.72 10.85
C ASN A 149 13.03 7.82 10.32
N TYR A 150 13.27 8.38 9.11
CA TYR A 150 12.43 9.42 8.48
C TYR A 150 10.95 9.02 8.46
N PHE A 151 10.67 7.71 8.27
CA PHE A 151 9.32 7.17 8.18
C PHE A 151 8.52 7.35 9.48
N LEU A 152 9.17 7.40 10.64
CA LEU A 152 8.49 7.64 11.93
C LEU A 152 7.84 9.02 11.96
N LYS A 153 8.50 10.03 11.40
CA LYS A 153 7.94 11.38 11.26
C LYS A 153 6.77 11.41 10.27
N ILE A 154 6.87 10.66 9.17
CA ILE A 154 5.77 10.53 8.21
C ILE A 154 4.56 9.87 8.88
N LEU A 155 4.75 8.81 9.68
CA LEU A 155 3.68 8.13 10.41
C LEU A 155 3.03 9.01 11.49
N ASP A 156 3.70 10.07 11.95
CA ASP A 156 3.13 11.06 12.87
C ASP A 156 2.25 12.13 12.20
N LEU A 157 2.29 12.23 10.89
CA LEU A 157 1.47 13.21 10.16
C LEU A 157 -0.03 12.85 10.26
N THR A 158 -0.74 13.57 11.12
CA THR A 158 -2.19 13.34 11.37
C THR A 158 -3.05 13.53 10.12
N LYS A 159 -2.62 14.38 9.18
CA LYS A 159 -3.30 14.53 7.88
C LYS A 159 -3.28 13.26 7.02
N ILE A 160 -2.31 12.34 7.27
CA ILE A 160 -2.20 11.06 6.58
C ILE A 160 -2.69 9.93 7.49
N PHE A 161 -2.17 9.87 8.73
CA PHE A 161 -2.41 8.82 9.71
C PHE A 161 -3.29 9.32 10.85
N ASN A 162 -4.54 9.69 10.53
CA ASN A 162 -5.55 10.04 11.54
C ASN A 162 -6.13 8.76 12.15
N ILE A 163 -5.34 8.07 12.96
CA ILE A 163 -5.69 6.84 13.69
C ILE A 163 -5.46 7.02 15.18
N GLU A 164 -6.08 6.17 15.99
CA GLU A 164 -5.90 6.15 17.45
C GLU A 164 -4.43 5.96 17.83
N GLU A 165 -4.00 6.60 18.91
CA GLU A 165 -2.59 6.62 19.34
C GLU A 165 -2.01 5.23 19.57
N ASN A 166 -2.79 4.32 20.19
CA ASN A 166 -2.37 2.93 20.39
C ASN A 166 -2.15 2.18 19.07
N LYS A 167 -3.04 2.38 18.07
CA LYS A 167 -2.87 1.83 16.72
C LYS A 167 -1.64 2.42 16.04
N LYS A 168 -1.40 3.72 16.19
CA LYS A 168 -0.24 4.39 15.63
C LYS A 168 1.07 3.85 16.19
N LYS A 169 1.15 3.69 17.53
CA LYS A 169 2.32 3.09 18.20
C LYS A 169 2.58 1.68 17.68
N ASN A 170 1.56 0.86 17.58
CA ASN A 170 1.68 -0.50 17.03
C ASN A 170 2.14 -0.48 15.57
N LEU A 171 1.52 0.37 14.73
CA LEU A 171 1.90 0.53 13.34
C LEU A 171 3.37 0.93 13.18
N LYS A 172 3.87 1.88 13.98
CA LYS A 172 5.29 2.28 13.98
C LYS A 172 6.21 1.10 14.27
N THR A 173 5.87 0.28 15.27
CA THR A 173 6.65 -0.91 15.60
C THR A 173 6.67 -1.91 14.45
N ILE A 174 5.51 -2.23 13.89
CA ILE A 174 5.40 -3.20 12.79
C ILE A 174 6.14 -2.69 11.55
N VAL A 175 5.95 -1.43 11.17
CA VAL A 175 6.63 -0.83 10.01
C VAL A 175 8.15 -0.81 10.19
N SER A 176 8.65 -0.47 11.38
CA SER A 176 10.09 -0.51 11.67
C SER A 176 10.67 -1.92 11.49
N ASN A 177 9.97 -2.93 12.02
CA ASN A 177 10.35 -4.33 11.86
C ASN A 177 10.31 -4.77 10.39
N ASN A 178 9.26 -4.40 9.67
CA ASN A 178 9.10 -4.73 8.26
C ASN A 178 10.20 -4.10 7.38
N ILE A 179 10.51 -2.81 7.58
CA ILE A 179 11.59 -2.13 6.85
C ILE A 179 12.93 -2.83 7.14
N SER A 180 13.23 -3.12 8.40
CA SER A 180 14.44 -3.83 8.79
C SER A 180 14.50 -5.23 8.17
N TYR A 181 13.37 -5.95 8.13
CA TYR A 181 13.29 -7.27 7.52
C TYR A 181 13.52 -7.21 6.00
N VAL A 182 12.88 -6.26 5.32
CA VAL A 182 13.00 -6.09 3.86
C VAL A 182 14.45 -5.73 3.47
N LYS A 183 15.11 -4.85 4.23
CA LYS A 183 16.52 -4.49 4.00
C LYS A 183 17.45 -5.70 4.19
N LYS A 184 17.12 -6.62 5.09
CA LYS A 184 17.96 -7.79 5.41
C LYS A 184 17.68 -9.00 4.51
N ASN A 185 16.44 -9.19 4.08
CA ASN A 185 16.00 -10.35 3.30
C ASN A 185 15.48 -9.94 1.91
N SER A 186 14.21 -9.63 1.80
CA SER A 186 13.57 -9.00 0.63
C SER A 186 12.09 -8.74 0.88
N LEU A 187 11.47 -7.90 0.06
CA LEU A 187 10.02 -7.70 0.06
C LEU A 187 9.26 -9.02 -0.29
N ARG A 188 9.79 -9.82 -1.23
CA ARG A 188 9.20 -11.11 -1.61
C ARG A 188 9.12 -12.09 -0.44
N HIS A 189 10.16 -12.18 0.38
CA HIS A 189 10.14 -13.04 1.56
C HIS A 189 9.07 -12.59 2.55
N LEU A 190 8.99 -11.29 2.86
CA LEU A 190 7.98 -10.78 3.79
C LEU A 190 6.55 -11.00 3.27
N MET A 191 6.31 -10.82 1.95
CA MET A 191 5.02 -11.13 1.34
C MET A 191 4.66 -12.62 1.50
N ASN A 192 5.59 -13.53 1.25
CA ASN A 192 5.38 -14.96 1.44
C ASN A 192 5.06 -15.31 2.91
N ASP A 193 5.78 -14.73 3.85
CA ASP A 193 5.55 -14.96 5.28
C ASP A 193 4.13 -14.54 5.69
N ILE A 194 3.66 -13.39 5.20
CA ILE A 194 2.30 -12.89 5.48
C ILE A 194 1.21 -13.75 4.81
N ILE A 195 1.45 -14.22 3.59
CA ILE A 195 0.46 -15.05 2.87
C ILE A 195 0.28 -16.42 3.51
N ASN A 196 1.33 -16.96 4.12
CA ASN A 196 1.34 -18.31 4.70
C ASN A 196 0.92 -18.36 6.18
N GLN A 197 0.59 -17.18 6.79
CA GLN A 197 -0.04 -17.07 8.11
C GLN A 197 -1.57 -17.28 8.01
#